data_88847c1d2f0a6c01a3c91e0a7ede1d8a
#
_entry.id   88847c1d2f0a6c01a3c91e0a7ede1d8a
#
_cell.length_a   1.000
_cell.length_b   1.000
_cell.length_c   1.000
_cell.angle_alpha   90.00
_cell.angle_beta   90.00
_cell.angle_gamma   90.00
#
_symmetry.space_group_name_H-M   'P 1'
#
loop_
_entity.id
_entity.type
_entity.pdbx_description
1 polymer ?
#
loop_
_entity_poly.entity_id
_entity_poly.type
_entity_poly.pdbx_seq_one_letter_code
_entity_poly.pdbx_strand_id
1 'polypeptide(L)'
;MVWPEHSERRDRLSAVAKVAAEDPPLLVRGDIVEALPQLVDKAPKDATVVVFHSAVLPYLDPDHRRRFVDLVKGLNLIWISNEGEAALPEIKDQLTRSAEGRLVLSLNGVPQAFTGPHGQSCEAL
;
A
#
# COMPACT_ATOMS: atom_id res chain seq x y z
N MET A 1 14.01 -2.73 0.19
CA MET A 1 15.36 -3.14 -0.26
C MET A 1 15.82 -4.32 0.58
N VAL A 2 16.43 -5.33 -0.03
CA VAL A 2 17.02 -6.49 0.68
C VAL A 2 18.53 -6.40 0.53
N TRP A 3 19.23 -6.24 1.65
CA TRP A 3 20.69 -6.16 1.68
C TRP A 3 21.32 -7.56 1.60
N PRO A 4 22.54 -7.71 1.04
CA PRO A 4 23.21 -9.00 0.91
C PRO A 4 23.37 -9.76 2.23
N GLU A 5 23.50 -9.05 3.34
CA GLU A 5 23.69 -9.61 4.69
C GLU A 5 22.42 -10.26 5.25
N HIS A 6 21.24 -9.93 4.69
CA HIS A 6 19.96 -10.47 5.16
C HIS A 6 19.62 -11.80 4.45
N SER A 7 20.31 -12.88 4.81
CA SER A 7 20.16 -14.19 4.15
C SER A 7 18.71 -14.69 4.14
N GLU A 8 18.03 -14.69 5.29
CA GLU A 8 16.63 -15.13 5.40
C GLU A 8 15.68 -14.32 4.51
N ARG A 9 15.91 -13.00 4.39
CA ARG A 9 15.10 -12.14 3.51
C ARG A 9 15.36 -12.41 2.04
N ARG A 10 16.63 -12.72 1.67
CA ARG A 10 16.98 -13.13 0.30
C ARG A 10 16.33 -14.46 -0.06
N ASP A 11 16.39 -15.43 0.85
CA ASP A 11 15.81 -16.76 0.62
C ASP A 11 14.29 -16.66 0.45
N ARG A 12 13.63 -15.84 1.28
CA ARG A 12 12.20 -15.53 1.14
C ARG A 12 11.90 -14.84 -0.19
N LEU A 13 12.69 -13.83 -0.58
CA LEU A 13 12.54 -13.16 -1.87
C LEU A 13 12.69 -14.13 -3.03
N SER A 14 13.70 -15.02 -2.97
CA SER A 14 13.92 -16.05 -3.99
C SER A 14 12.74 -17.03 -4.10
N ALA A 15 12.18 -17.44 -2.95
CA ALA A 15 10.99 -18.30 -2.93
C ALA A 15 9.77 -17.62 -3.53
N VAL A 16 9.51 -16.36 -3.15
CA VAL A 16 8.38 -15.57 -3.68
C VAL A 16 8.54 -15.32 -5.18
N ALA A 17 9.76 -15.05 -5.65
CA ALA A 17 10.02 -14.84 -7.07
C ALA A 17 9.72 -16.09 -7.92
N LYS A 18 9.94 -17.31 -7.40
CA LYS A 18 9.55 -18.55 -8.08
C LYS A 18 8.04 -18.67 -8.21
N VAL A 19 7.31 -18.42 -7.12
CA VAL A 19 5.83 -18.44 -7.14
C VAL A 19 5.29 -17.42 -8.14
N ALA A 20 5.81 -16.20 -8.14
CA ALA A 20 5.39 -15.15 -9.08
C ALA A 20 5.76 -15.45 -10.55
N ALA A 21 6.78 -16.30 -10.78
CA ALA A 21 7.13 -16.73 -12.14
C ALA A 21 6.19 -17.82 -12.67
N GLU A 22 5.61 -18.64 -11.78
CA GLU A 22 4.63 -19.67 -12.15
C GLU A 22 3.24 -19.09 -12.44
N ASP A 23 2.85 -18.05 -11.70
CA ASP A 23 1.59 -17.30 -11.90
C ASP A 23 1.87 -15.78 -11.86
N PRO A 24 2.34 -15.21 -12.98
CA PRO A 24 2.76 -13.81 -13.01
C PRO A 24 1.57 -12.86 -12.89
N PRO A 25 1.69 -11.82 -12.05
CA PRO A 25 0.65 -10.80 -11.92
C PRO A 25 0.50 -10.00 -13.22
N LEU A 26 -0.70 -9.50 -13.47
CA LEU A 26 -0.93 -8.53 -14.53
C LEU A 26 -0.21 -7.21 -14.18
N LEU A 27 0.88 -6.91 -14.88
CA LEU A 27 1.62 -5.67 -14.72
C LEU A 27 1.11 -4.62 -15.69
N VAL A 28 0.66 -3.49 -15.17
CA VAL A 28 0.23 -2.33 -15.96
C VAL A 28 1.19 -1.18 -15.67
N ARG A 29 1.88 -0.71 -16.72
CA ARG A 29 2.71 0.49 -16.64
C ARG A 29 1.82 1.72 -16.86
N GLY A 30 1.83 2.67 -15.90
CA GLY A 30 1.05 3.90 -16.03
C GLY A 30 1.12 4.75 -14.78
N ASP A 31 0.47 5.90 -14.86
CA ASP A 31 0.23 6.75 -13.70
C ASP A 31 -0.84 6.11 -12.81
N ILE A 32 -0.65 6.21 -11.48
CA ILE A 32 -1.52 5.55 -10.52
C ILE A 32 -2.96 6.07 -10.55
N VAL A 33 -3.14 7.36 -10.81
CA VAL A 33 -4.48 7.98 -10.88
C VAL A 33 -5.20 7.60 -12.17
N GLU A 34 -4.45 7.53 -13.28
CA GLU A 34 -5.02 7.30 -14.59
C GLU A 34 -5.23 5.81 -14.92
N ALA A 35 -4.31 4.96 -14.46
CA ALA A 35 -4.35 3.53 -14.75
C ALA A 35 -5.25 2.73 -13.80
N LEU A 36 -5.41 3.18 -12.53
CA LEU A 36 -6.14 2.42 -11.51
C LEU A 36 -7.60 2.13 -11.88
N PRO A 37 -8.42 3.08 -12.38
CA PRO A 37 -9.81 2.79 -12.74
C PRO A 37 -9.92 1.66 -13.76
N GLN A 38 -9.08 1.71 -14.80
CA GLN A 38 -9.07 0.71 -15.86
C GLN A 38 -8.60 -0.66 -15.36
N LEU A 39 -7.75 -0.69 -14.35
CA LEU A 39 -7.29 -1.93 -13.72
C LEU A 39 -8.41 -2.53 -12.84
N VAL A 40 -9.10 -1.70 -12.06
CA VAL A 40 -10.26 -2.09 -11.25
C VAL A 40 -11.39 -2.65 -12.11
N ASP A 41 -11.65 -2.04 -13.28
CA ASP A 41 -12.68 -2.50 -14.22
C ASP A 41 -12.41 -3.90 -14.81
N LYS A 42 -11.15 -4.34 -14.79
CA LYS A 42 -10.77 -5.71 -15.22
C LYS A 42 -10.99 -6.78 -14.16
N ALA A 43 -11.28 -6.40 -12.93
CA ALA A 43 -11.53 -7.37 -11.87
C ALA A 43 -12.82 -8.19 -12.16
N PRO A 44 -12.86 -9.48 -11.79
CA PRO A 44 -14.08 -10.27 -11.87
C PRO A 44 -15.23 -9.60 -11.11
N LYS A 45 -16.44 -9.64 -11.66
CA LYS A 45 -17.61 -8.94 -11.11
C LYS A 45 -18.07 -9.49 -9.74
N ASP A 46 -17.71 -10.72 -9.45
CA ASP A 46 -18.01 -11.44 -8.20
C ASP A 46 -16.86 -11.42 -7.19
N ALA A 47 -15.75 -10.73 -7.52
CA ALA A 47 -14.60 -10.59 -6.64
C ALA A 47 -14.67 -9.33 -5.78
N THR A 48 -14.18 -9.42 -4.55
CA THR A 48 -13.88 -8.24 -3.72
C THR A 48 -12.60 -7.59 -4.22
N VAL A 49 -12.70 -6.36 -4.71
CA VAL A 49 -11.53 -5.60 -5.15
C VAL A 49 -10.84 -4.98 -3.97
N VAL A 50 -9.55 -5.20 -3.84
CA VAL A 50 -8.70 -4.57 -2.81
C VAL A 50 -7.60 -3.78 -3.50
N VAL A 51 -7.48 -2.49 -3.17
CA VAL A 51 -6.34 -1.66 -3.55
C VAL A 51 -5.42 -1.54 -2.35
N PHE A 52 -4.20 -2.01 -2.51
CA PHE A 52 -3.17 -1.96 -1.48
C PHE A 52 -1.94 -1.21 -1.97
N HIS A 53 -1.37 -0.36 -1.13
CA HIS A 53 -0.08 0.28 -1.37
C HIS A 53 0.70 0.49 -0.07
N SER A 54 2.03 0.53 -0.18
CA SER A 54 2.93 0.70 0.96
C SER A 54 4.15 1.52 0.56
N ALA A 55 4.38 2.63 1.27
CA ALA A 55 5.50 3.56 1.06
C ALA A 55 5.63 4.06 -0.39
N VAL A 56 4.51 4.33 -1.06
CA VAL A 56 4.41 4.80 -2.44
C VAL A 56 4.06 6.28 -2.51
N LEU A 57 3.16 6.74 -1.67
CA LEU A 57 2.62 8.09 -1.74
C LEU A 57 3.64 9.22 -1.53
N PRO A 58 4.74 9.05 -0.77
CA PRO A 58 5.77 10.09 -0.67
C PRO A 58 6.45 10.43 -2.01
N TYR A 59 6.38 9.56 -3.01
CA TYR A 59 6.94 9.81 -4.35
C TYR A 59 6.01 10.63 -5.24
N LEU A 60 4.75 10.85 -4.83
CA LEU A 60 3.80 11.70 -5.53
C LEU A 60 3.87 13.13 -4.99
N ASP A 61 3.69 14.12 -5.86
CA ASP A 61 3.45 15.48 -5.41
C ASP A 61 2.11 15.60 -4.62
N PRO A 62 1.91 16.65 -3.83
CA PRO A 62 0.74 16.78 -2.96
C PRO A 62 -0.60 16.76 -3.71
N ASP A 63 -0.68 17.35 -4.91
CA ASP A 63 -1.91 17.42 -5.69
C ASP A 63 -2.24 16.06 -6.29
N HIS A 64 -1.23 15.36 -6.79
CA HIS A 64 -1.38 14.01 -7.31
C HIS A 64 -1.81 13.02 -6.24
N ARG A 65 -1.22 13.13 -5.04
CA ARG A 65 -1.60 12.32 -3.87
C ARG A 65 -3.06 12.54 -3.48
N ARG A 66 -3.52 13.80 -3.44
CA ARG A 66 -4.92 14.14 -3.15
C ARG A 66 -5.86 13.52 -4.19
N ARG A 67 -5.56 13.67 -5.48
CA ARG A 67 -6.31 13.05 -6.58
C ARG A 67 -6.42 11.53 -6.45
N PHE A 68 -5.34 10.87 -6.06
CA PHE A 68 -5.34 9.43 -5.80
C PHE A 68 -6.26 9.06 -4.63
N VAL A 69 -6.19 9.78 -3.52
CA VAL A 69 -7.06 9.55 -2.35
C VAL A 69 -8.54 9.73 -2.70
N ASP A 70 -8.88 10.82 -3.42
CA ASP A 70 -10.24 11.07 -3.86
C ASP A 70 -10.73 9.97 -4.80
N LEU A 71 -9.87 9.50 -5.69
CA LEU A 71 -10.18 8.40 -6.59
C LEU A 71 -10.50 7.10 -5.84
N VAL A 72 -9.64 6.63 -4.94
CA VAL A 72 -9.86 5.36 -4.23
C VAL A 72 -11.08 5.42 -3.31
N LYS A 73 -11.38 6.57 -2.73
CA LYS A 73 -12.61 6.80 -1.95
C LYS A 73 -13.87 6.78 -2.80
N GLY A 74 -13.78 7.15 -4.07
CA GLY A 74 -14.90 7.15 -5.00
C GLY A 74 -15.18 5.79 -5.66
N LEU A 75 -14.26 4.84 -5.55
CA LEU A 75 -14.39 3.50 -6.13
C LEU A 75 -15.01 2.52 -5.13
N ASN A 76 -15.79 1.55 -5.64
CA ASN A 76 -16.37 0.48 -4.82
C ASN A 76 -15.33 -0.62 -4.58
N LEU A 77 -14.44 -0.41 -3.61
CA LEU A 77 -13.34 -1.31 -3.28
C LEU A 77 -12.95 -1.20 -1.80
N ILE A 78 -12.13 -2.12 -1.34
CA ILE A 78 -11.44 -2.02 -0.05
C ILE A 78 -10.09 -1.33 -0.28
N TRP A 79 -9.84 -0.23 0.43
CA TRP A 79 -8.57 0.49 0.38
C TRP A 79 -7.72 0.21 1.61
N ILE A 80 -6.53 -0.35 1.38
CA ILE A 80 -5.51 -0.59 2.41
C ILE A 80 -4.29 0.28 2.09
N SER A 81 -3.95 1.20 2.98
CA SER A 81 -2.72 2.00 2.89
C SER A 81 -1.78 1.66 4.02
N ASN A 82 -0.48 1.64 3.73
CA ASN A 82 0.58 1.48 4.73
C ASN A 82 1.68 2.50 4.44
N GLU A 83 1.51 3.70 4.98
CA GLU A 83 2.31 4.88 4.62
C GLU A 83 2.88 5.58 5.85
N GLY A 84 3.91 6.40 5.66
CA GLY A 84 4.37 7.28 6.73
C GLY A 84 3.27 8.26 7.17
N GLU A 85 3.22 8.60 8.46
CA GLU A 85 2.13 9.43 9.03
C GLU A 85 1.94 10.78 8.32
N ALA A 86 2.99 11.34 7.72
CA ALA A 86 2.93 12.60 6.97
C ALA A 86 2.36 12.45 5.55
N ALA A 87 2.22 11.21 5.04
CA ALA A 87 1.76 10.98 3.68
C ALA A 87 0.25 11.23 3.49
N LEU A 88 -0.54 10.97 4.53
CA LEU A 88 -2.00 11.07 4.53
C LEU A 88 -2.46 11.90 5.75
N PRO A 89 -2.60 13.24 5.61
CA PRO A 89 -2.97 14.12 6.73
C PRO A 89 -4.25 13.68 7.44
N GLU A 90 -5.27 13.26 6.71
CA GLU A 90 -6.54 12.82 7.27
C GLU A 90 -6.46 11.54 8.11
N ILE A 91 -5.46 10.68 7.87
CA ILE A 91 -5.17 9.52 8.71
C ILE A 91 -4.34 9.95 9.92
N LYS A 92 -3.36 10.83 9.71
CA LYS A 92 -2.55 11.40 10.79
C LYS A 92 -3.41 12.08 11.86
N ASP A 93 -4.40 12.87 11.46
CA ASP A 93 -5.28 13.61 12.36
C ASP A 93 -6.15 12.71 13.26
N GLN A 94 -6.28 11.42 12.94
CA GLN A 94 -6.97 10.42 13.74
C GLN A 94 -6.06 9.72 14.75
N LEU A 95 -4.74 9.91 14.67
CA LEU A 95 -3.79 9.23 15.56
C LEU A 95 -3.78 9.91 16.95
N THR A 96 -3.82 9.10 17.99
CA THR A 96 -3.71 9.57 19.38
C THR A 96 -2.26 9.71 19.85
N ARG A 97 -1.32 9.16 19.09
CA ARG A 97 0.13 9.21 19.33
C ARG A 97 0.89 9.17 18.00
N SER A 98 2.13 9.65 17.99
CA SER A 98 3.00 9.58 16.80
C SER A 98 3.38 8.14 16.45
N ALA A 99 3.56 7.91 15.16
CA ALA A 99 4.07 6.64 14.65
C ALA A 99 5.59 6.43 14.92
N GLU A 100 6.32 7.45 15.35
CA GLU A 100 7.76 7.39 15.69
C GLU A 100 8.63 6.79 14.56
N GLY A 101 8.35 7.21 13.30
CA GLY A 101 9.07 6.73 12.12
C GLY A 101 8.59 5.39 11.58
N ARG A 102 7.58 4.77 12.20
CA ARG A 102 6.87 3.61 11.65
C ARG A 102 5.87 4.05 10.57
N LEU A 103 5.35 3.09 9.83
CA LEU A 103 4.24 3.33 8.92
C LEU A 103 2.90 3.16 9.65
N VAL A 104 1.88 3.81 9.14
CA VAL A 104 0.49 3.68 9.59
C VAL A 104 -0.25 2.78 8.61
N LEU A 105 -0.65 1.60 9.06
CA LEU A 105 -1.57 0.75 8.32
C LEU A 105 -2.99 1.25 8.54
N SER A 106 -3.71 1.52 7.46
CA SER A 106 -5.11 1.92 7.54
C SER A 106 -6.00 1.10 6.61
N LEU A 107 -7.26 0.98 6.99
CA LEU A 107 -8.33 0.35 6.22
C LEU A 107 -9.40 1.41 5.92
N ASN A 108 -9.63 1.67 4.64
CA ASN A 108 -10.59 2.67 4.17
C ASN A 108 -10.42 4.05 4.84
N GLY A 109 -9.15 4.45 5.06
CA GLY A 109 -8.82 5.73 5.69
C GLY A 109 -8.89 5.74 7.22
N VAL A 110 -9.16 4.60 7.87
CA VAL A 110 -9.17 4.46 9.34
C VAL A 110 -7.89 3.76 9.80
N PRO A 111 -7.04 4.38 10.63
CA PRO A 111 -5.82 3.76 11.13
C PRO A 111 -6.12 2.50 11.95
N GLN A 112 -5.35 1.45 11.75
CA GLN A 112 -5.51 0.15 12.40
C GLN A 112 -4.28 -0.27 13.22
N ALA A 113 -3.09 0.05 12.72
CA ALA A 113 -1.84 -0.40 13.34
C ALA A 113 -0.65 0.48 12.95
N PHE A 114 0.40 0.45 13.76
CA PHE A 114 1.74 0.86 13.35
C PHE A 114 2.54 -0.33 12.85
N THR A 115 3.19 -0.18 11.69
CA THR A 115 4.02 -1.23 11.10
C THR A 115 5.46 -0.79 10.94
N GLY A 116 6.38 -1.71 11.11
CA GLY A 116 7.79 -1.46 10.81
C GLY A 116 8.01 -1.25 9.32
N PRO A 117 8.92 -0.33 8.91
CA PRO A 117 9.13 0.05 7.50
C PRO A 117 9.46 -1.12 6.56
N HIS A 118 9.89 -2.25 7.12
CA HIS A 118 10.27 -3.45 6.37
C HIS A 118 9.46 -4.69 6.78
N GLY A 119 8.30 -4.49 7.42
CA GLY A 119 7.42 -5.58 7.84
C GLY A 119 7.92 -6.38 9.04
N GLN A 120 8.87 -5.83 9.82
CA GLN A 120 9.46 -6.51 10.99
C GLN A 120 8.57 -6.46 12.22
N SER A 121 7.57 -5.59 12.25
CA SER A 121 6.64 -5.44 13.38
C SER A 121 5.27 -4.98 12.91
N CYS A 122 4.24 -5.32 13.68
CA CYS A 122 2.88 -4.81 13.54
C CYS A 122 2.30 -4.68 14.96
N GLU A 123 1.87 -3.47 15.33
CA GLU A 123 1.30 -3.14 16.63
C GLU A 123 -0.06 -2.49 16.40
N ALA A 124 -1.13 -3.13 16.86
CA ALA A 124 -2.49 -2.59 16.76
C ALA A 124 -2.64 -1.28 17.55
N LEU A 125 -3.49 -0.37 17.07
CA LEU A 125 -3.82 0.90 17.70
C LEU A 125 -4.89 0.75 18.77
#